data_b58c3dd5ce1803d1ec76ebb11c9cacbd
#
_entry.id   b58c3dd5ce1803d1ec76ebb11c9cacbd
#
_cell.length_a   1.000
_cell.length_b   1.000
_cell.length_c   1.000
_cell.angle_alpha   90.00
_cell.angle_beta   90.00
_cell.angle_gamma   90.00
#
_symmetry.space_group_name_H-M   'P 1'
#
loop_
_entity.id
_entity.type
_entity.pdbx_description
1 polymer ?
#
loop_
_entity_poly.entity_id
_entity_poly.type
_entity_poly.pdbx_seq_one_letter_code
_entity_poly.pdbx_strand_id
1 'polypeptide(L)'
;MTARCCGIRDSCAITGYGRGKVLAVLKRSTHQTCPERTHYQTLQVDEFWTFVGKKRNKAWLVYAWDQESGKMVAHVWGKRDLATVMQPKQRLKESGVTYGQIASDNWSAFLKVFQGDVHQVGKQHTVGIEGNNCRLRQRIRRAVRRTCCFSKKMLYHLKAFAIGFFYISYGFI
;
A
#
# COMPACT_ATOMS: atom_id res chain seq x y z
N MET A 1 4.76 -13.50 -11.99
CA MET A 1 3.97 -14.37 -11.06
C MET A 1 3.78 -13.72 -9.70
N THR A 2 4.83 -13.41 -8.97
CA THR A 2 4.71 -12.74 -7.66
C THR A 2 4.01 -11.38 -7.75
N ALA A 3 4.21 -10.63 -8.83
CA ALA A 3 3.52 -9.38 -9.13
C ALA A 3 2.01 -9.52 -9.32
N ARG A 4 1.59 -10.63 -9.88
CA ARG A 4 0.18 -11.02 -9.97
C ARG A 4 -0.30 -11.77 -8.72
N CYS A 5 0.53 -11.73 -7.68
CA CYS A 5 0.26 -12.23 -6.33
C CYS A 5 -0.15 -13.70 -6.26
N CYS A 6 0.39 -14.52 -7.16
CA CYS A 6 0.34 -15.98 -7.01
C CYS A 6 0.88 -16.36 -5.63
N GLY A 7 0.26 -17.36 -5.03
CA GLY A 7 0.77 -17.96 -3.81
C GLY A 7 2.17 -18.56 -4.02
N ILE A 8 2.92 -18.76 -2.95
CA ILE A 8 4.25 -19.40 -3.05
C ILE A 8 4.13 -20.80 -3.69
N ARG A 9 3.09 -21.57 -3.33
CA ARG A 9 2.85 -22.89 -3.91
C ARG A 9 2.56 -22.82 -5.41
N ASP A 10 1.70 -21.89 -5.83
CA ASP A 10 1.37 -21.69 -7.25
C ASP A 10 2.63 -21.27 -8.03
N SER A 11 3.44 -20.38 -7.46
CA SER A 11 4.71 -19.97 -8.05
C SER A 11 5.67 -21.16 -8.21
N CYS A 12 5.76 -22.05 -7.23
CA CYS A 12 6.56 -23.26 -7.33
C CYS A 12 6.04 -24.20 -8.44
N ALA A 13 4.72 -24.42 -8.48
CA ALA A 13 4.11 -25.30 -9.48
C ALA A 13 4.30 -24.79 -10.92
N ILE A 14 4.15 -23.48 -11.12
CA ILE A 14 4.26 -22.87 -12.47
C ILE A 14 5.73 -22.83 -12.94
N THR A 15 6.69 -22.57 -12.01
CA THR A 15 8.10 -22.39 -12.37
C THR A 15 8.95 -23.64 -12.27
N GLY A 16 8.45 -24.70 -11.63
CA GLY A 16 9.25 -25.88 -11.29
C GLY A 16 10.28 -25.65 -10.17
N TYR A 17 10.38 -24.41 -9.63
CA TYR A 17 11.37 -24.12 -8.58
C TYR A 17 10.89 -24.49 -7.19
N GLY A 18 11.81 -25.01 -6.37
CA GLY A 18 11.54 -25.33 -4.98
C GLY A 18 11.20 -24.06 -4.16
N ARG A 19 10.42 -24.26 -3.08
CA ARG A 19 9.94 -23.19 -2.18
C ARG A 19 11.05 -22.28 -1.66
N GLY A 20 12.22 -22.84 -1.33
CA GLY A 20 13.38 -22.06 -0.87
C GLY A 20 13.83 -21.02 -1.88
N LYS A 21 13.94 -21.38 -3.15
CA LYS A 21 14.33 -20.48 -4.25
C LYS A 21 13.31 -19.36 -4.46
N VAL A 22 12.01 -19.69 -4.48
CA VAL A 22 10.93 -18.70 -4.62
C VAL A 22 10.93 -17.69 -3.45
N LEU A 23 11.12 -18.18 -2.22
CA LEU A 23 11.22 -17.30 -1.04
C LEU A 23 12.49 -16.45 -1.05
N ALA A 24 13.62 -16.98 -1.53
CA ALA A 24 14.88 -16.23 -1.63
C ALA A 24 14.74 -15.07 -2.64
N VAL A 25 14.15 -15.30 -3.80
CA VAL A 25 13.86 -14.26 -4.80
C VAL A 25 12.95 -13.18 -4.19
N LEU A 26 11.88 -13.58 -3.53
CA LEU A 26 10.98 -12.63 -2.87
C LEU A 26 11.69 -11.80 -1.79
N LYS A 27 12.56 -12.43 -0.98
CA LYS A 27 13.33 -11.76 0.07
C LYS A 27 14.31 -10.72 -0.51
N ARG A 28 14.96 -11.05 -1.64
CA ARG A 28 15.95 -10.17 -2.31
C ARG A 28 15.31 -9.02 -3.08
N SER A 29 14.00 -9.06 -3.34
CA SER A 29 13.31 -7.99 -4.06
C SER A 29 13.52 -6.63 -3.40
N THR A 30 13.91 -5.64 -4.21
CA THR A 30 14.16 -4.25 -3.81
C THR A 30 13.12 -3.28 -4.40
N HIS A 31 12.03 -3.80 -4.99
CA HIS A 31 10.98 -3.00 -5.59
C HIS A 31 10.41 -2.01 -4.57
N GLN A 32 10.35 -0.76 -4.97
CA GLN A 32 9.76 0.34 -4.21
C GLN A 32 8.98 1.24 -5.16
N THR A 33 7.92 1.86 -4.65
CA THR A 33 7.24 2.94 -5.34
C THR A 33 7.84 4.25 -4.85
N CYS A 34 8.17 5.14 -5.78
CA CYS A 34 8.69 6.48 -5.48
C CYS A 34 7.75 7.52 -6.08
N PRO A 35 7.67 8.73 -5.49
CA PRO A 35 7.01 9.85 -6.12
C PRO A 35 7.62 10.12 -7.50
N GLU A 36 6.79 10.38 -8.50
CA GLU A 36 7.25 10.74 -9.86
C GLU A 36 7.28 12.25 -10.08
N ARG A 37 6.61 13.00 -9.22
CA ARG A 37 6.51 14.45 -9.27
C ARG A 37 6.91 15.03 -7.92
N THR A 38 7.40 16.25 -7.92
CA THR A 38 7.69 17.01 -6.70
C THR A 38 6.47 17.78 -6.18
N HIS A 39 5.44 17.94 -7.02
CA HIS A 39 4.19 18.59 -6.64
C HIS A 39 2.97 17.82 -7.15
N TYR A 40 1.95 17.71 -6.28
CA TYR A 40 0.65 17.12 -6.57
C TYR A 40 -0.46 18.11 -6.22
N GLN A 41 -1.46 18.28 -7.07
CA GLN A 41 -2.58 19.16 -6.78
C GLN A 41 -3.42 18.65 -5.62
N THR A 42 -3.80 17.38 -5.67
CA THR A 42 -4.59 16.72 -4.63
C THR A 42 -4.04 15.33 -4.33
N LEU A 43 -3.74 15.05 -3.07
CA LEU A 43 -3.45 13.71 -2.60
C LEU A 43 -4.62 13.19 -1.75
N GLN A 44 -5.06 11.96 -2.01
CA GLN A 44 -6.00 11.27 -1.16
C GLN A 44 -5.25 10.36 -0.18
N VAL A 45 -5.67 10.32 1.07
CA VAL A 45 -5.08 9.44 2.10
C VAL A 45 -6.15 8.55 2.71
N ASP A 46 -5.80 7.29 2.91
CA ASP A 46 -6.69 6.30 3.49
C ASP A 46 -5.89 5.20 4.19
N GLU A 47 -6.55 4.41 5.01
CA GLU A 47 -5.99 3.22 5.59
C GLU A 47 -6.60 1.93 4.99
N PHE A 48 -5.74 0.93 4.90
CA PHE A 48 -6.06 -0.37 4.35
C PHE A 48 -5.50 -1.47 5.25
N TRP A 49 -6.31 -2.44 5.66
CA TRP A 49 -5.80 -3.50 6.49
C TRP A 49 -5.83 -4.88 5.82
N THR A 50 -4.86 -5.66 6.19
CA THR A 50 -4.71 -7.07 5.89
C THR A 50 -4.19 -7.79 7.14
N PHE A 51 -3.71 -9.03 7.03
CA PHE A 51 -3.21 -9.77 8.18
C PHE A 51 -2.05 -10.69 7.83
N VAL A 52 -1.28 -11.06 8.85
CA VAL A 52 -0.15 -12.00 8.74
C VAL A 52 -0.34 -13.16 9.70
N GLY A 53 -0.34 -14.37 9.18
CA GLY A 53 -0.52 -15.60 9.94
C GLY A 53 -1.96 -15.83 10.39
N LYS A 54 -2.47 -15.01 11.28
CA LYS A 54 -3.83 -15.10 11.83
C LYS A 54 -4.55 -13.76 11.67
N LYS A 55 -5.87 -13.75 11.47
CA LYS A 55 -6.69 -12.53 11.28
C LYS A 55 -6.55 -11.51 12.41
N ARG A 56 -6.27 -11.95 13.64
CA ARG A 56 -6.01 -11.04 14.76
C ARG A 56 -4.71 -10.24 14.60
N ASN A 57 -3.74 -10.73 13.83
CA ASN A 57 -2.48 -10.04 13.55
C ASN A 57 -2.65 -9.12 12.35
N LYS A 58 -3.39 -8.03 12.54
CA LYS A 58 -3.64 -7.04 11.51
C LYS A 58 -2.36 -6.29 11.17
N ALA A 59 -2.14 -6.06 9.88
CA ALA A 59 -1.15 -5.16 9.33
C ALA A 59 -1.90 -4.03 8.63
N TRP A 60 -1.69 -2.81 9.05
CA TRP A 60 -2.32 -1.63 8.50
C TRP A 60 -1.36 -0.92 7.55
N LEU A 61 -1.85 -0.64 6.37
CA LEU A 61 -1.21 0.23 5.39
C LEU A 61 -1.90 1.58 5.46
N VAL A 62 -1.15 2.64 5.70
CA VAL A 62 -1.60 4.03 5.51
C VAL A 62 -0.84 4.58 4.31
N TYR A 63 -1.54 5.17 3.35
CA TYR A 63 -0.89 5.63 2.13
C TYR A 63 -1.53 6.89 1.55
N ALA A 64 -0.71 7.65 0.85
CA ALA A 64 -1.11 8.77 0.02
C ALA A 64 -1.15 8.33 -1.45
N TRP A 65 -2.20 8.70 -2.14
CA TRP A 65 -2.47 8.29 -3.51
C TRP A 65 -2.88 9.49 -4.35
N ASP A 66 -2.31 9.56 -5.55
CA ASP A 66 -2.65 10.57 -6.55
C ASP A 66 -3.69 10.01 -7.51
N GLN A 67 -4.85 10.65 -7.56
CA GLN A 67 -5.94 10.23 -8.44
C GLN A 67 -5.61 10.46 -9.91
N GLU A 68 -4.89 11.52 -10.23
CA GLU A 68 -4.56 11.90 -11.60
C GLU A 68 -3.67 10.85 -12.27
N SER A 69 -2.58 10.45 -11.61
CA SER A 69 -1.68 9.42 -12.13
C SER A 69 -2.12 8.00 -11.80
N GLY A 70 -3.06 7.81 -10.87
CA GLY A 70 -3.48 6.51 -10.37
C GLY A 70 -2.40 5.78 -9.57
N LYS A 71 -1.41 6.50 -9.01
CA LYS A 71 -0.23 5.95 -8.36
C LYS A 71 -0.17 6.24 -6.86
N MET A 72 0.50 5.35 -6.16
CA MET A 72 0.80 5.50 -4.75
C MET A 72 2.05 6.37 -4.59
N VAL A 73 1.91 7.50 -3.90
CA VAL A 73 2.99 8.49 -3.71
C VAL A 73 3.80 8.21 -2.45
N ALA A 74 3.14 7.87 -1.37
CA ALA A 74 3.80 7.47 -0.12
C ALA A 74 2.98 6.38 0.57
N HIS A 75 3.64 5.48 1.29
CA HIS A 75 2.95 4.46 2.06
C HIS A 75 3.76 4.00 3.27
N VAL A 76 3.08 3.58 4.31
CA VAL A 76 3.68 3.06 5.54
C VAL A 76 2.87 1.90 6.08
N TRP A 77 3.56 0.91 6.60
CA TRP A 77 2.95 -0.21 7.34
C TRP A 77 3.10 -0.02 8.84
N GLY A 78 2.03 -0.22 9.58
CA GLY A 78 2.05 -0.07 11.03
C GLY A 78 0.78 -0.57 11.71
N LYS A 79 0.37 0.15 12.74
CA LYS A 79 -0.89 -0.04 13.46
C LYS A 79 -1.92 1.01 13.01
N ARG A 80 -3.16 0.84 13.44
CA ARG A 80 -4.20 1.87 13.24
C ARG A 80 -4.10 2.91 14.37
N ASP A 81 -3.09 3.75 14.30
CA ASP A 81 -2.81 4.76 15.30
C ASP A 81 -2.27 6.07 14.68
N LEU A 82 -2.24 7.13 15.48
CA LEU A 82 -1.76 8.44 15.07
C LEU A 82 -0.30 8.41 14.60
N ALA A 83 0.55 7.65 15.30
CA ALA A 83 1.98 7.55 14.98
C ALA A 83 2.21 6.97 13.57
N THR A 84 1.39 6.00 13.16
CA THR A 84 1.46 5.44 11.80
C THR A 84 0.93 6.44 10.77
N VAL A 85 -0.13 7.19 11.07
CA VAL A 85 -0.71 8.19 10.15
C VAL A 85 0.22 9.37 9.90
N MET A 86 1.05 9.74 10.87
CA MET A 86 2.05 10.81 10.71
C MET A 86 3.15 10.46 9.69
N GLN A 87 3.50 9.20 9.55
CA GLN A 87 4.65 8.77 8.76
C GLN A 87 4.51 9.02 7.24
N PRO A 88 3.36 8.81 6.56
CA PRO A 88 3.20 9.19 5.15
C PRO A 88 3.46 10.69 4.93
N LYS A 89 2.94 11.57 5.79
CA LYS A 89 3.20 13.03 5.72
C LYS A 89 4.70 13.32 5.87
N GLN A 90 5.35 12.68 6.83
CA GLN A 90 6.79 12.80 7.03
C GLN A 90 7.59 12.31 5.80
N ARG A 91 7.22 11.17 5.22
CA ARG A 91 7.86 10.65 4.00
C ARG A 91 7.69 11.56 2.79
N LEU A 92 6.52 12.16 2.60
CA LEU A 92 6.30 13.17 1.55
C LEU A 92 7.28 14.33 1.71
N LYS A 93 7.40 14.85 2.93
CA LYS A 93 8.35 15.93 3.26
C LYS A 93 9.81 15.53 3.00
N GLU A 94 10.23 14.35 3.47
CA GLU A 94 11.59 13.82 3.27
C GLU A 94 11.93 13.60 1.79
N SER A 95 10.93 13.27 0.98
CA SER A 95 11.08 13.11 -0.48
C SER A 95 10.97 14.42 -1.25
N GLY A 96 10.85 15.57 -0.58
CA GLY A 96 10.69 16.88 -1.23
C GLY A 96 9.35 17.04 -1.95
N VAL A 97 8.34 16.23 -1.61
CA VAL A 97 7.03 16.28 -2.24
C VAL A 97 6.14 17.30 -1.55
N THR A 98 5.55 18.18 -2.34
CA THR A 98 4.54 19.16 -1.93
C THR A 98 3.17 18.81 -2.52
N TYR A 99 2.10 19.34 -1.93
CA TYR A 99 0.75 19.17 -2.44
C TYR A 99 -0.10 20.41 -2.19
N GLY A 100 -1.07 20.68 -3.06
CA GLY A 100 -2.01 21.78 -2.91
C GLY A 100 -3.05 21.48 -1.84
N GLN A 101 -3.58 20.27 -1.80
CA GLN A 101 -4.58 19.85 -0.83
C GLN A 101 -4.50 18.34 -0.53
N ILE A 102 -5.03 17.96 0.63
CA ILE A 102 -5.20 16.57 1.06
C ILE A 102 -6.68 16.23 1.17
N ALA A 103 -7.07 15.01 0.82
CA ALA A 103 -8.41 14.50 1.03
C ALA A 103 -8.37 13.22 1.87
N SER A 104 -9.25 13.10 2.85
CA SER A 104 -9.38 11.89 3.67
C SER A 104 -10.83 11.67 4.14
N ASP A 105 -11.07 10.50 4.73
CA ASP A 105 -12.28 10.28 5.50
C ASP A 105 -12.26 11.08 6.84
N ASN A 106 -13.33 10.95 7.61
CA ASN A 106 -13.49 11.66 8.90
C ASN A 106 -12.82 10.94 10.09
N TRP A 107 -11.76 10.16 9.87
CA TRP A 107 -11.05 9.55 10.99
C TRP A 107 -10.21 10.59 11.73
N SER A 108 -10.39 10.67 13.04
CA SER A 108 -9.77 11.68 13.92
C SER A 108 -8.24 11.75 13.82
N ALA A 109 -7.56 10.66 13.45
CA ALA A 109 -6.13 10.66 13.25
C ALA A 109 -5.71 11.45 12.00
N PHE A 110 -6.47 11.35 10.89
CA PHE A 110 -6.23 12.18 9.72
C PHE A 110 -6.49 13.65 10.00
N LEU A 111 -7.59 13.98 10.72
CA LEU A 111 -7.91 15.35 11.08
C LEU A 111 -6.78 16.01 11.89
N LYS A 112 -6.19 15.27 12.83
CA LYS A 112 -5.06 15.77 13.65
C LYS A 112 -3.78 15.94 12.85
N VAL A 113 -3.43 14.98 11.99
CA VAL A 113 -2.16 15.00 11.24
C VAL A 113 -2.16 16.08 10.16
N PHE A 114 -3.30 16.30 9.51
CA PHE A 114 -3.44 17.28 8.43
C PHE A 114 -4.09 18.60 8.89
N GLN A 115 -4.15 18.83 10.21
CA GLN A 115 -4.52 20.12 10.77
C GLN A 115 -3.51 21.19 10.31
N GLY A 116 -3.99 22.21 9.62
CA GLY A 116 -3.13 23.24 9.02
C GLY A 116 -2.82 23.05 7.53
N ASP A 117 -3.14 21.90 6.95
CA ASP A 117 -3.17 21.73 5.50
C ASP A 117 -4.54 22.13 4.92
N VAL A 118 -4.62 22.37 3.61
CA VAL A 118 -5.90 22.48 2.90
C VAL A 118 -6.47 21.06 2.85
N HIS A 119 -7.37 20.74 3.79
CA HIS A 119 -7.87 19.38 4.05
C HIS A 119 -9.35 19.25 3.71
N GLN A 120 -9.66 18.45 2.69
CA GLN A 120 -11.00 18.07 2.29
C GLN A 120 -11.40 16.79 3.01
N VAL A 121 -12.39 16.87 3.89
CA VAL A 121 -12.84 15.76 4.72
C VAL A 121 -14.18 15.24 4.22
N GLY A 122 -14.29 13.94 4.04
CA GLY A 122 -15.53 13.28 3.69
C GLY A 122 -15.40 12.29 2.55
N LYS A 123 -16.33 11.34 2.51
CA LYS A 123 -16.35 10.25 1.53
C LYS A 123 -16.41 10.72 0.07
N GLN A 124 -17.07 11.83 -0.20
CA GLN A 124 -17.13 12.41 -1.55
C GLN A 124 -15.76 12.78 -2.11
N HIS A 125 -14.77 13.03 -1.25
CA HIS A 125 -13.41 13.39 -1.63
C HIS A 125 -12.45 12.18 -1.66
N THR A 126 -12.89 10.99 -1.24
CA THR A 126 -12.08 9.77 -1.13
C THR A 126 -12.52 8.63 -2.05
N VAL A 127 -13.47 8.88 -2.95
CA VAL A 127 -13.99 7.87 -3.89
C VAL A 127 -12.87 7.21 -4.71
N GLY A 128 -11.89 8.00 -5.15
CA GLY A 128 -10.77 7.51 -5.94
C GLY A 128 -9.91 6.51 -5.17
N ILE A 129 -9.50 6.86 -3.94
CA ILE A 129 -8.67 5.97 -3.12
C ILE A 129 -9.44 4.74 -2.62
N GLU A 130 -10.75 4.84 -2.38
CA GLU A 130 -11.60 3.68 -2.10
C GLU A 130 -11.66 2.73 -3.30
N GLY A 131 -11.78 3.25 -4.52
CA GLY A 131 -11.65 2.49 -5.77
C GLY A 131 -10.28 1.83 -5.90
N ASN A 132 -9.20 2.53 -5.53
CA ASN A 132 -7.87 1.95 -5.48
C ASN A 132 -7.75 0.85 -4.42
N ASN A 133 -8.37 0.97 -3.26
CA ASN A 133 -8.45 -0.11 -2.27
C ASN A 133 -9.11 -1.36 -2.84
N CYS A 134 -10.15 -1.21 -3.64
CA CYS A 134 -10.79 -2.30 -4.38
C CYS A 134 -9.81 -2.94 -5.38
N ARG A 135 -9.11 -2.12 -6.16
CA ARG A 135 -8.08 -2.55 -7.13
C ARG A 135 -6.96 -3.34 -6.44
N LEU A 136 -6.46 -2.86 -5.30
CA LEU A 136 -5.45 -3.54 -4.49
C LEU A 136 -5.94 -4.93 -4.04
N ARG A 137 -7.19 -5.05 -3.60
CA ARG A 137 -7.78 -6.35 -3.20
C ARG A 137 -7.94 -7.32 -4.37
N GLN A 138 -8.30 -6.83 -5.55
CA GLN A 138 -8.42 -7.65 -6.76
C GLN A 138 -7.05 -8.12 -7.27
N ARG A 139 -6.05 -7.24 -7.24
CA ARG A 139 -4.72 -7.48 -7.79
C ARG A 139 -3.80 -8.21 -6.84
N ILE A 140 -3.93 -8.00 -5.53
CA ILE A 140 -3.06 -8.56 -4.50
C ILE A 140 -3.85 -9.57 -3.65
N ARG A 141 -3.75 -10.87 -3.96
CA ARG A 141 -4.47 -11.93 -3.23
C ARG A 141 -4.28 -11.87 -1.70
N ARG A 142 -3.11 -11.43 -1.24
CA ARG A 142 -2.80 -11.27 0.18
C ARG A 142 -3.51 -10.07 0.83
N ALA A 143 -4.07 -9.17 0.01
CA ALA A 143 -4.86 -8.04 0.46
C ALA A 143 -6.32 -8.43 0.80
N VAL A 144 -6.78 -9.58 0.33
CA VAL A 144 -8.13 -10.06 0.57
C VAL A 144 -8.29 -10.53 2.01
N ARG A 145 -9.32 -10.02 2.71
CA ARG A 145 -9.57 -10.35 4.13
C ARG A 145 -10.06 -11.78 4.36
N ARG A 146 -10.63 -12.43 3.32
CA ARG A 146 -11.09 -13.82 3.34
C ARG A 146 -10.28 -14.60 2.29
N THR A 147 -9.06 -14.97 2.62
CA THR A 147 -8.16 -15.67 1.71
C THR A 147 -7.39 -16.76 2.41
N CYS A 148 -7.12 -17.84 1.70
CA CYS A 148 -6.14 -18.86 2.09
C CYS A 148 -4.71 -18.45 1.69
N CYS A 149 -4.55 -17.41 0.87
CA CYS A 149 -3.27 -16.93 0.36
C CYS A 149 -2.68 -15.82 1.24
N PHE A 150 -2.62 -16.02 2.55
CA PHE A 150 -2.03 -15.07 3.48
C PHE A 150 -0.55 -15.34 3.75
N SER A 151 0.19 -14.30 4.09
CA SER A 151 1.61 -14.41 4.46
C SER A 151 1.76 -14.94 5.88
N LYS A 152 2.70 -15.88 6.09
CA LYS A 152 3.02 -16.40 7.43
C LYS A 152 4.01 -15.53 8.19
N LYS A 153 4.83 -14.72 7.49
CA LYS A 153 5.82 -13.81 8.07
C LYS A 153 5.69 -12.42 7.48
N MET A 154 5.85 -11.39 8.31
CA MET A 154 5.72 -9.98 7.94
C MET A 154 6.68 -9.62 6.79
N LEU A 155 7.94 -10.04 6.86
CA LEU A 155 8.91 -9.78 5.80
C LEU A 155 8.39 -10.13 4.38
N TYR A 156 7.87 -11.35 4.21
CA TYR A 156 7.34 -11.79 2.91
C TYR A 156 6.02 -11.12 2.54
N HIS A 157 5.28 -10.65 3.54
CA HIS A 157 4.08 -9.86 3.33
C HIS A 157 4.44 -8.51 2.71
N LEU A 158 5.33 -7.77 3.35
CA LEU A 158 5.79 -6.45 2.88
C LEU A 158 6.44 -6.54 1.49
N LYS A 159 7.32 -7.52 1.27
CA LYS A 159 7.98 -7.74 -0.03
C LYS A 159 6.98 -8.05 -1.14
N ALA A 160 5.98 -8.89 -0.87
CA ALA A 160 4.96 -9.21 -1.87
C ALA A 160 4.07 -8.01 -2.21
N PHE A 161 3.74 -7.18 -1.22
CA PHE A 161 3.01 -5.94 -1.46
C PHE A 161 3.86 -4.91 -2.23
N ALA A 162 5.14 -4.76 -1.89
CA ALA A 162 6.04 -3.87 -2.60
C ALA A 162 6.13 -4.22 -4.10
N ILE A 163 6.28 -5.50 -4.43
CA ILE A 163 6.23 -5.96 -5.83
C ILE A 163 4.86 -5.69 -6.45
N GLY A 164 3.77 -5.94 -5.72
CA GLY A 164 2.41 -5.68 -6.20
C GLY A 164 2.17 -4.20 -6.49
N PHE A 165 2.58 -3.31 -5.59
CA PHE A 165 2.48 -1.86 -5.76
C PHE A 165 3.31 -1.38 -6.95
N PHE A 166 4.55 -1.85 -7.06
CA PHE A 166 5.42 -1.53 -8.17
C PHE A 166 4.79 -1.94 -9.51
N TYR A 167 4.31 -3.18 -9.61
CA TYR A 167 3.64 -3.67 -10.81
C TYR A 167 2.35 -2.90 -11.15
N ILE A 168 1.55 -2.53 -10.15
CA ILE A 168 0.32 -1.74 -10.35
C ILE A 168 0.66 -0.32 -10.84
N SER A 169 1.75 0.26 -10.35
CA SER A 169 2.17 1.63 -10.70
C SER A 169 2.87 1.72 -12.04
N TYR A 170 3.67 0.71 -12.42
CA TYR A 170 4.57 0.80 -13.58
C TYR A 170 4.29 -0.24 -14.68
N GLY A 171 3.46 -1.24 -14.42
CA GLY A 171 3.06 -2.26 -15.42
C GLY A 171 4.08 -3.35 -15.72
N PHE A 172 5.29 -3.27 -15.15
CA PHE A 172 6.40 -4.24 -15.36
C PHE A 172 7.13 -4.56 -14.05
N ILE A 173 8.02 -5.54 -14.09
CA ILE A 173 8.88 -5.96 -12.97
C ILE A 173 10.28 -6.22 -13.49
#